data_19ee5d3ba987fc09433b774e7a9b068c
#
_entry.id   19ee5d3ba987fc09433b774e7a9b068c
#
_cell.length_a   1.000
_cell.length_b   1.000
_cell.length_c   1.000
_cell.angle_alpha   90.00
_cell.angle_beta   90.00
_cell.angle_gamma   90.00
#
_symmetry.space_group_name_H-M   'P 1'
#
loop_
_entity.id
_entity.type
_entity.pdbx_description
1 polymer ?
#
loop_
_entity_poly.entity_id
_entity_poly.type
_entity_poly.pdbx_seq_one_letter_code
_entity_poly.pdbx_strand_id
1 'polypeptide(L)'
;FWLRRQRQMCIRDRQMLRAVKPFLNAVNAIGVFALPKRGVCVMTSEDSAYTLQTAHGADMEELYPHEVYFAGLLNAMGIAYQYCTDPGVSGQVVAVSGQYFRNLTPEQITRLFARNTLLLSGDAVDTLCQMGLGELAGVRSCRWMRQNSGAYTYEQVVNGKAYLGLPQARASAVISSTDVLQIDYLEQPELYTEFFDSFRRPAAPGHAVSRGRVLIHPFGRFSSPGDMPPMQLNALRRELLQDMLASRLDAPMVAGQAYLQPYCTCDGRDLYLYLVNGSMDEASSVTLAMGALRFSGAWALTSRNERRTIPYTEEPDGRFTFDLRLAPMDAALLRLTLQEEEPA
;
A
#
# COMPACT_ATOMS: atom_id res chain seq x y z
N PHE A 1 42.33 -4.91 -14.14
CA PHE A 1 41.24 -5.75 -13.59
C PHE A 1 39.92 -4.96 -13.40
N TRP A 2 39.96 -3.77 -12.82
CA TRP A 2 38.78 -2.91 -12.62
C TRP A 2 38.13 -2.44 -13.91
N LEU A 3 38.91 -1.99 -14.91
CA LEU A 3 38.41 -1.57 -16.22
C LEU A 3 37.74 -2.72 -16.99
N ARG A 4 38.21 -3.95 -16.79
CA ARG A 4 37.60 -5.14 -17.41
C ARG A 4 36.24 -5.47 -16.78
N ARG A 5 36.10 -5.34 -15.44
CA ARG A 5 34.82 -5.51 -14.73
C ARG A 5 33.80 -4.44 -15.12
N GLN A 6 34.22 -3.18 -15.18
CA GLN A 6 33.34 -2.09 -15.63
C GLN A 6 32.87 -2.30 -17.07
N ARG A 7 33.75 -2.71 -17.98
CA ARG A 7 33.36 -3.05 -19.37
C ARG A 7 32.40 -4.23 -19.45
N GLN A 8 32.55 -5.24 -18.62
CA GLN A 8 31.64 -6.39 -18.60
C GLN A 8 30.27 -6.01 -18.04
N MET A 9 30.19 -5.19 -17.01
CA MET A 9 28.92 -4.64 -16.51
C MET A 9 28.24 -3.82 -17.60
N CYS A 10 28.91 -2.86 -18.23
CA CYS A 10 28.34 -2.06 -19.32
C CYS A 10 27.84 -2.89 -20.51
N ILE A 11 28.49 -4.02 -20.82
CA ILE A 11 28.05 -4.90 -21.91
C ILE A 11 26.79 -5.67 -21.53
N ARG A 12 26.72 -6.20 -20.30
CA ARG A 12 25.52 -6.86 -19.78
C ARG A 12 24.33 -5.90 -19.69
N ASP A 13 24.55 -4.70 -19.15
CA ASP A 13 23.50 -3.68 -19.03
C ASP A 13 22.96 -3.28 -20.40
N ARG A 14 23.84 -3.13 -21.41
CA ARG A 14 23.42 -2.87 -22.79
C ARG A 14 22.61 -4.00 -23.40
N GLN A 15 22.94 -5.26 -23.11
CA GLN A 15 22.20 -6.42 -23.61
C GLN A 15 20.81 -6.47 -22.95
N MET A 16 20.72 -6.28 -21.63
CA MET A 16 19.46 -6.21 -20.91
C MET A 16 18.58 -5.07 -21.43
N LEU A 17 19.11 -3.86 -21.54
CA LEU A 17 18.39 -2.72 -22.08
C LEU A 17 17.93 -2.93 -23.52
N ARG A 18 18.72 -3.58 -24.36
CA ARG A 18 18.33 -3.92 -25.73
C ARG A 18 17.18 -4.93 -25.77
N ALA A 19 17.16 -5.90 -24.87
CA ALA A 19 16.11 -6.91 -24.79
C ALA A 19 14.76 -6.28 -24.34
N VAL A 20 14.79 -5.36 -23.39
CA VAL A 20 13.59 -4.72 -22.83
C VAL A 20 13.11 -3.54 -23.67
N LYS A 21 13.99 -2.91 -24.46
CA LYS A 21 13.69 -1.69 -25.23
C LYS A 21 12.45 -1.81 -26.15
N PRO A 22 12.22 -2.92 -26.90
CA PRO A 22 11.01 -3.05 -27.74
C PRO A 22 9.72 -2.98 -26.92
N PHE A 23 9.67 -3.65 -25.77
CA PHE A 23 8.56 -3.62 -24.85
C PHE A 23 8.33 -2.21 -24.28
N LEU A 24 9.38 -1.56 -23.77
CA LEU A 24 9.26 -0.19 -23.26
C LEU A 24 8.81 0.80 -24.34
N ASN A 25 9.31 0.67 -25.57
CA ASN A 25 8.86 1.49 -26.68
C ASN A 25 7.38 1.26 -27.01
N ALA A 26 6.89 0.02 -26.95
CA ALA A 26 5.49 -0.31 -27.18
C ALA A 26 4.61 0.24 -26.05
N VAL A 27 5.03 0.13 -24.80
CA VAL A 27 4.34 0.73 -23.63
C VAL A 27 4.30 2.25 -23.77
N ASN A 28 5.42 2.88 -24.11
CA ASN A 28 5.48 4.33 -24.32
C ASN A 28 4.60 4.79 -25.50
N ALA A 29 4.52 3.99 -26.58
CA ALA A 29 3.66 4.31 -27.73
C ALA A 29 2.16 4.28 -27.38
N ILE A 30 1.76 3.49 -26.38
CA ILE A 30 0.39 3.51 -25.84
C ILE A 30 0.17 4.76 -24.99
N GLY A 31 1.24 5.36 -24.44
CA GLY A 31 1.18 6.59 -23.65
C GLY A 31 0.69 6.41 -22.22
N VAL A 32 0.69 5.17 -21.68
CA VAL A 32 0.10 4.84 -20.38
C VAL A 32 0.64 5.67 -19.22
N PHE A 33 1.92 6.08 -19.26
CA PHE A 33 2.54 6.86 -18.18
C PHE A 33 2.12 8.34 -18.16
N ALA A 34 1.51 8.83 -19.24
CA ALA A 34 0.95 10.18 -19.34
C ALA A 34 -0.53 10.24 -18.91
N LEU A 35 -1.18 9.08 -18.74
CA LEU A 35 -2.58 9.00 -18.33
C LEU A 35 -2.76 9.31 -16.84
N PRO A 36 -3.97 9.72 -16.41
CA PRO A 36 -4.31 9.87 -15.01
C PRO A 36 -4.02 8.59 -14.22
N LYS A 37 -3.27 8.73 -13.14
CA LYS A 37 -2.93 7.63 -12.25
C LYS A 37 -4.12 7.26 -11.38
N ARG A 38 -4.22 5.98 -11.03
CA ARG A 38 -5.21 5.42 -10.12
C ARG A 38 -4.51 4.69 -8.98
N GLY A 39 -5.13 4.70 -7.82
CA GLY A 39 -4.59 4.06 -6.62
C GLY A 39 -4.54 5.00 -5.43
N VAL A 40 -3.86 4.58 -4.38
CA VAL A 40 -3.74 5.35 -3.14
C VAL A 40 -2.83 6.57 -3.35
N CYS A 41 -3.28 7.75 -2.95
CA CYS A 41 -2.48 8.98 -2.96
C CYS A 41 -1.58 9.02 -1.71
N VAL A 42 -0.29 8.76 -1.86
CA VAL A 42 0.70 8.86 -0.78
C VAL A 42 1.18 10.29 -0.69
N MET A 43 0.88 10.95 0.44
CA MET A 43 1.23 12.35 0.64
C MET A 43 2.70 12.51 0.95
N THR A 44 3.34 13.47 0.27
CA THR A 44 4.74 13.86 0.48
C THR A 44 4.88 15.38 0.40
N SER A 45 5.86 15.94 1.10
CA SER A 45 6.17 17.36 1.04
C SER A 45 7.68 17.60 1.03
N GLU A 46 8.12 18.57 0.25
CA GLU A 46 9.51 19.07 0.31
C GLU A 46 9.80 19.81 1.62
N ASP A 47 8.76 20.32 2.29
CA ASP A 47 8.89 21.05 3.55
C ASP A 47 9.14 20.13 4.76
N SER A 48 8.99 18.82 4.62
CA SER A 48 9.08 17.87 5.74
C SER A 48 10.43 17.89 6.44
N ALA A 49 11.50 18.20 5.72
CA ALA A 49 12.83 18.38 6.31
C ALA A 49 12.90 19.58 7.31
N TYR A 50 12.00 20.56 7.17
CA TYR A 50 11.96 21.77 7.99
C TYR A 50 10.92 21.71 9.11
N THR A 51 9.90 20.88 8.96
CA THR A 51 8.77 20.76 9.91
C THR A 51 8.91 19.59 10.86
N LEU A 52 9.82 18.65 10.56
CA LEU A 52 10.11 17.49 11.37
C LEU A 52 10.51 17.91 12.80
N GLN A 53 9.91 17.29 13.80
CA GLN A 53 10.23 17.50 15.21
C GLN A 53 10.82 16.22 15.78
N THR A 54 12.06 16.30 16.24
CA THR A 54 12.80 15.21 16.88
C THR A 54 13.33 15.66 18.24
N ALA A 55 13.72 14.72 19.09
CA ALA A 55 14.39 15.02 20.32
C ALA A 55 15.79 15.61 20.02
N HIS A 56 16.28 16.49 20.91
CA HIS A 56 17.67 16.96 20.82
C HIS A 56 18.64 15.78 20.93
N GLY A 57 19.58 15.69 20.00
CA GLY A 57 20.53 14.57 19.93
C GLY A 57 19.95 13.30 19.29
N ALA A 58 18.84 13.44 18.53
CA ALA A 58 18.28 12.35 17.74
C ALA A 58 19.29 11.78 16.74
N ASP A 59 19.21 10.48 16.52
CA ASP A 59 20.01 9.82 15.50
C ASP A 59 19.58 10.27 14.09
N MET A 60 20.50 10.12 13.13
CA MET A 60 20.21 10.48 11.73
C MET A 60 18.96 9.79 11.18
N GLU A 61 18.64 8.60 11.66
CA GLU A 61 17.48 7.83 11.28
C GLU A 61 16.16 8.51 11.69
N GLU A 62 16.13 9.18 12.84
CA GLU A 62 14.98 9.95 13.30
C GLU A 62 14.76 11.26 12.52
N LEU A 63 15.76 11.69 11.75
CA LEU A 63 15.68 12.89 10.91
C LEU A 63 15.03 12.63 9.54
N TYR A 64 14.67 11.39 9.23
CA TYR A 64 13.95 11.08 8.00
C TYR A 64 12.44 11.31 8.17
N PRO A 65 11.78 11.95 7.18
CA PRO A 65 10.37 12.29 7.29
C PRO A 65 9.40 11.10 7.27
N HIS A 66 9.82 9.90 6.93
CA HIS A 66 9.01 8.66 6.86
C HIS A 66 7.70 8.75 6.04
N GLU A 67 7.54 9.78 5.23
CA GLU A 67 6.34 10.01 4.42
C GLU A 67 6.15 8.96 3.31
N VAL A 68 7.24 8.36 2.87
CA VAL A 68 7.23 7.32 1.82
C VAL A 68 6.91 5.91 2.34
N TYR A 69 6.66 5.77 3.63
CA TYR A 69 6.39 4.48 4.25
C TYR A 69 5.30 3.68 3.54
N PHE A 70 4.15 4.32 3.29
CA PHE A 70 3.05 3.64 2.59
C PHE A 70 3.38 3.30 1.14
N ALA A 71 4.23 4.03 0.46
CA ALA A 71 4.63 3.69 -0.90
C ALA A 71 5.28 2.31 -0.97
N GLY A 72 6.24 2.03 -0.07
CA GLY A 72 6.87 0.71 0.02
C GLY A 72 5.89 -0.39 0.46
N LEU A 73 5.07 -0.12 1.49
CA LEU A 73 4.10 -1.09 2.00
C LEU A 73 3.05 -1.47 0.94
N LEU A 74 2.39 -0.49 0.33
CA LEU A 74 1.34 -0.70 -0.66
C LEU A 74 1.88 -1.44 -1.89
N ASN A 75 3.08 -1.04 -2.36
CA ASN A 75 3.73 -1.68 -3.48
C ASN A 75 3.97 -3.17 -3.21
N ALA A 76 4.55 -3.51 -2.06
CA ALA A 76 4.80 -4.89 -1.67
C ALA A 76 3.50 -5.69 -1.44
N MET A 77 2.40 -5.02 -1.11
CA MET A 77 1.08 -5.64 -0.92
C MET A 77 0.22 -5.69 -2.18
N GLY A 78 0.78 -5.34 -3.33
CA GLY A 78 0.06 -5.42 -4.61
C GLY A 78 -1.01 -4.34 -4.77
N ILE A 79 -0.87 -3.19 -4.11
CA ILE A 79 -1.79 -2.06 -4.14
C ILE A 79 -1.14 -0.92 -4.90
N ALA A 80 -1.78 -0.46 -5.96
CA ALA A 80 -1.30 0.67 -6.75
C ALA A 80 -1.35 1.97 -5.94
N TYR A 81 -0.34 2.82 -6.12
CA TYR A 81 -0.26 4.12 -5.45
C TYR A 81 0.36 5.18 -6.37
N GLN A 82 0.21 6.42 -5.96
CA GLN A 82 0.87 7.58 -6.57
C GLN A 82 1.32 8.54 -5.48
N TYR A 83 2.41 9.26 -5.71
CA TYR A 83 2.79 10.38 -4.85
C TYR A 83 1.91 11.58 -5.13
N CYS A 84 1.54 12.28 -4.06
CA CYS A 84 0.75 13.50 -4.13
C CYS A 84 1.36 14.58 -3.23
N THR A 85 1.57 15.76 -3.78
CA THR A 85 2.08 16.93 -3.05
C THR A 85 1.01 17.99 -2.81
N ASP A 86 -0.17 17.82 -3.42
CA ASP A 86 -1.28 18.77 -3.28
C ASP A 86 -2.18 18.41 -2.08
N PRO A 87 -2.17 19.20 -1.00
CA PRO A 87 -3.07 18.98 0.14
C PRO A 87 -4.54 19.26 -0.16
N GLY A 88 -4.85 19.83 -1.33
CA GLY A 88 -6.21 20.10 -1.80
C GLY A 88 -6.90 18.92 -2.47
N VAL A 89 -6.23 17.77 -2.59
CA VAL A 89 -6.78 16.54 -3.19
C VAL A 89 -8.14 16.17 -2.57
N SER A 90 -9.06 15.65 -3.39
CA SER A 90 -10.41 15.30 -2.95
C SER A 90 -10.94 14.05 -3.66
N GLY A 91 -11.84 13.31 -2.96
CA GLY A 91 -12.48 12.10 -3.51
C GLY A 91 -11.53 10.92 -3.67
N GLN A 92 -10.41 10.91 -2.93
CA GLN A 92 -9.37 9.89 -3.06
C GLN A 92 -9.20 9.09 -1.77
N VAL A 93 -8.51 7.95 -1.87
CA VAL A 93 -7.88 7.31 -0.73
C VAL A 93 -6.51 7.94 -0.55
N VAL A 94 -6.30 8.60 0.57
CA VAL A 94 -5.10 9.37 0.87
C VAL A 94 -4.33 8.70 2.01
N ALA A 95 -3.11 8.28 1.75
CA ALA A 95 -2.23 7.69 2.75
C ALA A 95 -1.28 8.75 3.34
N VAL A 96 -1.26 8.82 4.65
CA VAL A 96 -0.40 9.76 5.40
C VAL A 96 0.41 8.99 6.43
N SER A 97 1.72 9.19 6.40
CA SER A 97 2.67 8.58 7.33
C SER A 97 3.69 9.61 7.84
N GLY A 98 4.48 9.21 8.83
CA GLY A 98 5.45 10.10 9.45
C GLY A 98 4.80 11.31 10.12
N GLN A 99 5.47 12.43 10.01
CA GLN A 99 5.02 13.70 10.56
C GLN A 99 4.43 14.65 9.49
N TYR A 100 3.95 14.12 8.35
CA TYR A 100 3.45 14.91 7.22
C TYR A 100 2.44 16.00 7.64
N PHE A 101 1.57 15.75 8.60
CA PHE A 101 0.58 16.73 9.06
C PHE A 101 1.19 18.03 9.58
N ARG A 102 2.47 18.03 10.00
CA ARG A 102 3.16 19.27 10.42
C ARG A 102 3.47 20.23 9.29
N ASN A 103 3.34 19.77 8.04
CA ASN A 103 3.45 20.62 6.85
C ASN A 103 2.17 21.40 6.55
N LEU A 104 1.07 21.09 7.25
CA LEU A 104 -0.27 21.60 6.94
C LEU A 104 -0.82 22.49 8.05
N THR A 105 -1.64 23.46 7.67
CA THR A 105 -2.46 24.19 8.66
C THR A 105 -3.61 23.33 9.17
N PRO A 106 -4.16 23.61 10.37
CA PRO A 106 -5.33 22.90 10.89
C PRO A 106 -6.53 22.88 9.92
N GLU A 107 -6.74 23.96 9.15
CA GLU A 107 -7.81 24.07 8.17
C GLU A 107 -7.56 23.15 6.96
N GLN A 108 -6.30 23.02 6.52
CA GLN A 108 -5.91 22.09 5.45
C GLN A 108 -6.11 20.65 5.90
N ILE A 109 -5.70 20.30 7.12
CA ILE A 109 -5.91 18.98 7.71
C ILE A 109 -7.40 18.65 7.79
N THR A 110 -8.21 19.55 8.37
CA THR A 110 -9.67 19.39 8.46
C THR A 110 -10.29 19.16 7.08
N ARG A 111 -9.87 19.91 6.08
CA ARG A 111 -10.35 19.77 4.70
C ARG A 111 -9.94 18.44 4.08
N LEU A 112 -8.72 17.98 4.34
CA LEU A 112 -8.22 16.68 3.85
C LEU A 112 -9.09 15.54 4.41
N PHE A 113 -9.38 15.56 5.71
CA PHE A 113 -10.29 14.60 6.35
C PHE A 113 -11.73 14.71 5.84
N ALA A 114 -12.22 15.93 5.57
CA ALA A 114 -13.60 16.14 5.11
C ALA A 114 -13.86 15.57 3.71
N ARG A 115 -12.85 15.50 2.85
CA ARG A 115 -13.01 15.22 1.42
C ARG A 115 -12.51 13.87 0.97
N ASN A 116 -11.77 13.14 1.82
CA ASN A 116 -11.07 11.91 1.42
C ASN A 116 -11.31 10.76 2.40
N THR A 117 -11.04 9.54 1.96
CA THR A 117 -10.77 8.42 2.85
C THR A 117 -9.30 8.47 3.24
N LEU A 118 -8.99 8.37 4.54
CA LEU A 118 -7.62 8.46 5.04
C LEU A 118 -7.10 7.06 5.39
N LEU A 119 -5.86 6.75 5.00
CA LEU A 119 -5.08 5.62 5.49
C LEU A 119 -3.92 6.20 6.31
N LEU A 120 -3.94 6.01 7.62
CA LEU A 120 -3.00 6.61 8.55
C LEU A 120 -2.07 5.57 9.16
N SER A 121 -0.77 5.86 9.20
CA SER A 121 0.19 5.10 10.01
C SER A 121 0.12 5.52 11.48
N GLY A 122 0.72 4.73 12.37
CA GLY A 122 0.74 5.05 13.80
C GLY A 122 1.40 6.40 14.09
N ASP A 123 2.51 6.72 13.43
CA ASP A 123 3.19 8.01 13.60
C ASP A 123 2.39 9.20 13.07
N ALA A 124 1.59 9.01 12.00
CA ALA A 124 0.68 10.06 11.55
C ALA A 124 -0.44 10.32 12.58
N VAL A 125 -0.99 9.26 13.19
CA VAL A 125 -1.98 9.39 14.28
C VAL A 125 -1.37 10.04 15.52
N ASP A 126 -0.16 9.62 15.93
CA ASP A 126 0.57 10.22 17.06
C ASP A 126 0.83 11.72 16.81
N THR A 127 1.24 12.08 15.59
CA THR A 127 1.45 13.48 15.18
C THR A 127 0.16 14.30 15.31
N LEU A 128 -1.00 13.77 14.85
CA LEU A 128 -2.29 14.44 15.04
C LEU A 128 -2.64 14.64 16.52
N CYS A 129 -2.37 13.64 17.36
CA CYS A 129 -2.59 13.76 18.81
C CYS A 129 -1.71 14.84 19.43
N GLN A 130 -0.42 14.91 19.05
CA GLN A 130 0.52 15.94 19.49
C GLN A 130 0.11 17.36 19.05
N MET A 131 -0.53 17.47 17.88
CA MET A 131 -1.06 18.74 17.37
C MET A 131 -2.43 19.12 17.96
N GLY A 132 -3.03 18.29 18.84
CA GLY A 132 -4.36 18.51 19.38
C GLY A 132 -5.50 18.24 18.39
N LEU A 133 -5.25 17.50 17.30
CA LEU A 133 -6.19 17.23 16.21
C LEU A 133 -6.59 15.74 16.13
N GLY A 134 -6.29 14.95 17.16
CA GLY A 134 -6.59 13.51 17.20
C GLY A 134 -8.05 13.16 16.96
N GLU A 135 -8.97 14.04 17.37
CA GLU A 135 -10.42 13.85 17.14
C GLU A 135 -10.82 13.80 15.67
N LEU A 136 -10.05 14.38 14.74
CA LEU A 136 -10.33 14.23 13.31
C LEU A 136 -10.22 12.76 12.88
N ALA A 137 -9.32 12.01 13.50
CA ALA A 137 -9.19 10.57 13.30
C ALA A 137 -10.07 9.72 14.24
N GLY A 138 -10.90 10.35 15.09
CA GLY A 138 -11.70 9.67 16.10
C GLY A 138 -10.88 9.17 17.29
N VAL A 139 -9.74 9.77 17.56
CA VAL A 139 -8.79 9.37 18.60
C VAL A 139 -8.82 10.35 19.76
N ARG A 140 -8.98 9.83 21.00
CA ARG A 140 -8.91 10.60 22.25
C ARG A 140 -7.46 10.76 22.70
N SER A 141 -6.73 9.66 22.73
CA SER A 141 -5.32 9.62 23.12
C SER A 141 -4.63 8.41 22.50
N CYS A 142 -3.31 8.46 22.45
CA CYS A 142 -2.53 7.33 21.99
C CYS A 142 -1.18 7.26 22.73
N ARG A 143 -0.57 6.09 22.72
CA ARG A 143 0.79 5.88 23.24
C ARG A 143 1.47 4.73 22.52
N TRP A 144 2.79 4.81 22.38
CA TRP A 144 3.57 3.72 21.80
C TRP A 144 3.76 2.57 22.80
N MET A 145 3.40 1.37 22.36
CA MET A 145 3.80 0.12 23.00
C MET A 145 5.08 -0.36 22.35
N ARG A 146 6.16 -0.40 23.12
CA ARG A 146 7.44 -0.90 22.64
C ARG A 146 7.44 -2.43 22.61
N GLN A 147 7.86 -3.01 21.52
CA GLN A 147 7.92 -4.45 21.35
C GLN A 147 8.83 -5.13 22.39
N ASN A 148 9.96 -4.55 22.71
CA ASN A 148 10.89 -5.09 23.71
C ASN A 148 10.35 -5.07 25.15
N SER A 149 9.18 -4.48 25.39
CA SER A 149 8.50 -4.48 26.69
C SER A 149 7.68 -5.73 26.95
N GLY A 150 7.52 -6.63 25.98
CA GLY A 150 6.63 -7.80 26.09
C GLY A 150 5.14 -7.46 26.15
N ALA A 151 4.78 -6.24 25.80
CA ALA A 151 3.41 -5.75 25.91
C ALA A 151 2.42 -6.50 25.00
N TYR A 152 2.90 -7.11 23.92
CA TYR A 152 2.11 -7.92 23.00
C TYR A 152 2.96 -9.00 22.34
N THR A 153 2.34 -10.08 21.87
CA THR A 153 3.01 -11.23 21.25
C THR A 153 2.49 -11.56 19.86
N TYR A 154 1.22 -11.29 19.58
CA TYR A 154 0.62 -11.53 18.27
C TYR A 154 -0.55 -10.59 18.01
N GLU A 155 -0.86 -10.45 16.74
CA GLU A 155 -2.04 -9.80 16.20
C GLU A 155 -3.03 -10.85 15.74
N GLN A 156 -4.33 -10.70 16.02
CA GLN A 156 -5.40 -11.62 15.64
C GLN A 156 -6.56 -10.90 15.00
N VAL A 157 -7.15 -11.51 13.98
CA VAL A 157 -8.38 -11.05 13.35
C VAL A 157 -9.56 -11.19 14.33
N VAL A 158 -10.37 -10.13 14.44
CA VAL A 158 -11.53 -10.05 15.35
C VAL A 158 -12.83 -9.62 14.68
N ASN A 159 -12.81 -9.24 13.39
CA ASN A 159 -13.99 -8.76 12.65
C ASN A 159 -14.93 -9.87 12.16
N GLY A 160 -14.70 -11.13 12.52
CA GLY A 160 -15.53 -12.27 12.11
C GLY A 160 -15.31 -12.76 10.69
N LYS A 161 -14.46 -12.10 9.88
CA LYS A 161 -14.10 -12.55 8.54
C LYS A 161 -12.99 -13.60 8.58
N ALA A 162 -12.93 -14.44 7.55
CA ALA A 162 -11.81 -15.34 7.34
C ALA A 162 -10.78 -14.69 6.39
N TYR A 163 -9.51 -14.74 6.79
CA TYR A 163 -8.37 -14.35 5.95
C TYR A 163 -7.44 -15.54 5.84
N LEU A 164 -6.82 -15.71 4.67
CA LEU A 164 -6.04 -16.91 4.35
C LEU A 164 -6.84 -18.22 4.53
N GLY A 165 -8.16 -18.14 4.36
CA GLY A 165 -9.07 -19.27 4.62
C GLY A 165 -9.26 -19.62 6.10
N LEU A 166 -8.76 -18.82 7.04
CA LEU A 166 -8.80 -19.08 8.48
C LEU A 166 -9.62 -18.01 9.20
N PRO A 167 -10.68 -18.37 9.94
CA PRO A 167 -11.30 -17.49 10.90
C PRO A 167 -10.29 -17.22 12.04
N GLN A 168 -10.25 -15.99 12.55
CA GLN A 168 -9.31 -15.59 13.59
C GLN A 168 -7.83 -15.83 13.23
N ALA A 169 -7.47 -15.62 11.96
CA ALA A 169 -6.10 -15.70 11.49
C ALA A 169 -5.17 -14.83 12.35
N ARG A 170 -3.92 -15.27 12.54
CA ARG A 170 -2.95 -14.63 13.43
C ARG A 170 -1.66 -14.32 12.71
N ALA A 171 -1.05 -13.18 13.09
CA ALA A 171 0.30 -12.85 12.73
C ALA A 171 1.16 -12.70 13.99
N SER A 172 2.32 -13.36 14.02
CA SER A 172 3.25 -13.20 15.12
C SER A 172 3.87 -11.81 15.10
N ALA A 173 3.96 -11.16 16.26
CA ALA A 173 4.65 -9.88 16.41
C ALA A 173 6.04 -10.05 17.06
N VAL A 174 6.40 -11.26 17.45
CA VAL A 174 7.57 -11.55 18.29
C VAL A 174 8.92 -11.27 17.60
N ILE A 175 8.95 -11.33 16.27
CA ILE A 175 10.21 -11.22 15.51
C ILE A 175 10.47 -9.78 15.05
N SER A 176 9.50 -8.87 15.20
CA SER A 176 9.69 -7.50 14.73
C SER A 176 10.18 -6.58 15.84
N SER A 177 11.06 -5.69 15.49
CA SER A 177 11.48 -4.56 16.33
C SER A 177 10.49 -3.39 16.25
N THR A 178 9.27 -3.63 15.80
CA THR A 178 8.30 -2.60 15.48
C THR A 178 7.44 -2.26 16.68
N ASP A 179 7.41 -1.01 17.04
CA ASP A 179 6.49 -0.46 18.00
C ASP A 179 5.07 -0.41 17.41
N VAL A 180 4.06 -0.55 18.26
CA VAL A 180 2.65 -0.46 17.92
C VAL A 180 2.03 0.71 18.67
N LEU A 181 1.24 1.52 17.97
CA LEU A 181 0.49 2.58 18.60
C LEU A 181 -0.77 2.02 19.26
N GLN A 182 -0.84 2.06 20.59
CA GLN A 182 -2.06 1.82 21.33
C GLN A 182 -2.93 3.06 21.28
N ILE A 183 -4.16 2.91 20.80
CA ILE A 183 -5.11 4.00 20.55
C ILE A 183 -6.32 3.86 21.45
N ASP A 184 -6.67 4.95 22.14
CA ASP A 184 -7.94 5.13 22.83
C ASP A 184 -8.86 5.93 21.90
N TYR A 185 -9.92 5.29 21.41
CA TYR A 185 -10.85 5.91 20.47
C TYR A 185 -11.94 6.70 21.20
N LEU A 186 -12.43 7.76 20.57
CA LEU A 186 -13.59 8.54 21.05
C LEU A 186 -14.88 7.74 20.96
N GLU A 187 -15.04 6.98 19.89
CA GLU A 187 -16.17 6.12 19.60
C GLU A 187 -15.62 4.74 19.21
N GLN A 188 -16.43 3.69 19.35
CA GLN A 188 -15.98 2.35 19.00
C GLN A 188 -15.70 2.24 17.49
N PRO A 189 -14.47 1.94 17.07
CA PRO A 189 -14.15 1.77 15.68
C PRO A 189 -14.61 0.37 15.20
N GLU A 190 -14.67 0.18 13.89
CA GLU A 190 -14.72 -1.14 13.28
C GLU A 190 -13.33 -1.77 13.39
N LEU A 191 -13.17 -2.73 14.32
CA LEU A 191 -11.91 -3.43 14.52
C LEU A 191 -11.78 -4.58 13.53
N TYR A 192 -10.66 -4.62 12.82
CA TYR A 192 -10.26 -5.75 11.98
C TYR A 192 -9.36 -6.70 12.74
N THR A 193 -8.45 -6.17 13.55
CA THR A 193 -7.52 -6.95 14.36
C THR A 193 -7.36 -6.36 15.76
N GLU A 194 -6.86 -7.20 16.68
CA GLU A 194 -6.39 -6.79 18.01
C GLU A 194 -5.02 -7.44 18.29
N PHE A 195 -4.22 -6.75 19.09
CA PHE A 195 -2.99 -7.28 19.65
C PHE A 195 -3.26 -7.97 20.97
N PHE A 196 -2.59 -9.09 21.21
CA PHE A 196 -2.72 -9.90 22.40
C PHE A 196 -1.37 -10.11 23.08
N ASP A 197 -1.39 -10.17 24.41
CA ASP A 197 -0.21 -10.51 25.21
C ASP A 197 0.05 -12.03 25.22
N SER A 198 1.11 -12.46 25.92
CA SER A 198 1.47 -13.87 26.09
C SER A 198 0.44 -14.69 26.86
N PHE A 199 -0.44 -14.03 27.61
CA PHE A 199 -1.54 -14.65 28.36
C PHE A 199 -2.85 -14.66 27.58
N ARG A 200 -2.84 -14.30 26.29
CA ARG A 200 -4.01 -14.20 25.40
C ARG A 200 -5.03 -13.15 25.84
N ARG A 201 -4.59 -12.11 26.54
CA ARG A 201 -5.44 -10.97 26.88
C ARG A 201 -5.28 -9.87 25.84
N PRO A 202 -6.37 -9.17 25.46
CA PRO A 202 -6.28 -8.02 24.58
C PRO A 202 -5.32 -6.97 25.17
N ALA A 203 -4.39 -6.51 24.36
CA ALA A 203 -3.38 -5.49 24.73
C ALA A 203 -3.67 -4.15 24.08
N ALA A 204 -4.08 -4.15 22.81
CA ALA A 204 -4.43 -2.95 22.07
C ALA A 204 -5.26 -3.26 20.82
N PRO A 205 -6.08 -2.29 20.33
CA PRO A 205 -6.61 -2.33 18.98
C PRO A 205 -5.49 -2.46 17.94
N GLY A 206 -5.75 -3.26 16.91
CA GLY A 206 -4.89 -3.39 15.74
C GLY A 206 -5.36 -2.51 14.57
N HIS A 207 -5.48 -3.11 13.39
CA HIS A 207 -6.05 -2.43 12.23
C HIS A 207 -7.53 -2.10 12.49
N ALA A 208 -7.92 -0.88 12.19
CA ALA A 208 -9.27 -0.39 12.46
C ALA A 208 -9.75 0.62 11.42
N VAL A 209 -11.07 0.74 11.29
CA VAL A 209 -11.70 1.83 10.57
C VAL A 209 -12.46 2.70 11.57
N SER A 210 -11.99 3.91 11.76
CA SER A 210 -12.63 4.93 12.59
C SER A 210 -13.50 5.85 11.74
N ARG A 211 -14.63 6.29 12.29
CA ARG A 211 -15.57 7.21 11.61
C ARG A 211 -15.96 6.79 10.18
N GLY A 212 -15.93 5.48 9.91
CA GLY A 212 -16.31 4.87 8.63
C GLY A 212 -15.35 5.13 7.46
N ARG A 213 -14.34 6.02 7.61
CA ARG A 213 -13.44 6.40 6.51
C ARG A 213 -12.00 6.70 6.91
N VAL A 214 -11.63 6.56 8.15
CA VAL A 214 -10.25 6.69 8.60
C VAL A 214 -9.71 5.31 8.91
N LEU A 215 -8.93 4.76 7.98
CA LEU A 215 -8.27 3.48 8.08
C LEU A 215 -6.98 3.67 8.87
N ILE A 216 -6.81 2.93 9.95
CA ILE A 216 -5.65 3.05 10.82
C ILE A 216 -4.82 1.77 10.72
N HIS A 217 -3.56 1.96 10.36
CA HIS A 217 -2.50 0.98 10.36
C HIS A 217 -1.57 1.33 11.55
N PRO A 218 -1.66 0.62 12.69
CA PRO A 218 -1.12 1.10 13.96
C PRO A 218 0.41 1.01 14.07
N PHE A 219 1.09 0.76 12.97
CA PHE A 219 2.54 0.69 12.87
C PHE A 219 3.10 2.01 12.34
N GLY A 220 4.38 2.19 12.55
CA GLY A 220 5.18 3.35 12.17
C GLY A 220 6.47 3.28 12.96
N ARG A 221 7.26 4.33 13.02
CA ARG A 221 8.53 4.40 13.72
C ARG A 221 9.51 3.30 13.27
N PHE A 222 10.06 3.50 12.10
CA PHE A 222 11.16 2.69 11.60
C PHE A 222 12.47 3.40 11.89
N SER A 223 13.50 2.64 12.18
CA SER A 223 14.83 3.16 12.37
C SER A 223 15.49 3.60 11.07
N SER A 224 14.97 3.18 9.91
CA SER A 224 15.51 3.59 8.62
C SER A 224 14.38 3.66 7.55
N PRO A 225 14.44 4.60 6.59
CA PRO A 225 13.45 4.71 5.51
C PRO A 225 13.35 3.46 4.62
N GLY A 226 14.42 2.65 4.57
CA GLY A 226 14.46 1.40 3.82
C GLY A 226 14.08 0.18 4.63
N ASP A 227 14.01 0.31 5.94
CA ASP A 227 13.73 -0.80 6.85
C ASP A 227 12.24 -0.96 7.06
N MET A 228 11.63 -1.71 6.19
CA MET A 228 10.29 -2.20 6.46
C MET A 228 10.44 -3.55 7.16
N PRO A 229 10.10 -3.65 8.46
CA PRO A 229 10.22 -4.91 9.15
C PRO A 229 9.49 -6.02 8.38
N PRO A 230 10.15 -7.16 8.11
CA PRO A 230 9.55 -8.26 7.32
C PRO A 230 8.17 -8.71 7.82
N MET A 231 7.89 -8.51 9.10
CA MET A 231 6.62 -8.86 9.71
C MET A 231 5.43 -8.00 9.29
N GLN A 232 5.67 -6.81 8.76
CA GLN A 232 4.59 -6.00 8.23
C GLN A 232 4.20 -6.45 6.83
N LEU A 233 5.12 -7.11 6.13
CA LEU A 233 4.93 -7.68 4.80
C LEU A 233 4.53 -9.16 4.91
N ASN A 234 3.37 -9.45 5.45
CA ASN A 234 2.85 -10.81 5.48
C ASN A 234 1.51 -10.94 4.76
N ALA A 235 1.17 -12.18 4.39
CA ALA A 235 -0.03 -12.47 3.61
C ALA A 235 -1.32 -12.04 4.34
N LEU A 236 -1.38 -12.20 5.67
CA LEU A 236 -2.54 -11.77 6.44
C LEU A 236 -2.78 -10.26 6.34
N ARG A 237 -1.76 -9.44 6.57
CA ARG A 237 -1.89 -7.98 6.50
C ARG A 237 -2.16 -7.48 5.09
N ARG A 238 -1.66 -8.21 4.08
CA ARG A 238 -2.00 -7.93 2.70
C ARG A 238 -3.51 -8.07 2.46
N GLU A 239 -4.11 -9.20 2.86
CA GLU A 239 -5.55 -9.41 2.71
C GLU A 239 -6.36 -8.42 3.56
N LEU A 240 -5.91 -8.11 4.78
CA LEU A 240 -6.54 -7.11 5.65
C LEU A 240 -6.58 -5.72 4.99
N LEU A 241 -5.44 -5.21 4.53
CA LEU A 241 -5.38 -3.89 3.89
C LEU A 241 -6.17 -3.86 2.59
N GLN A 242 -6.14 -4.93 1.80
CA GLN A 242 -6.96 -5.03 0.60
C GLN A 242 -8.46 -5.03 0.92
N ASP A 243 -8.91 -5.74 1.95
CA ASP A 243 -10.30 -5.72 2.41
C ASP A 243 -10.72 -4.33 2.93
N MET A 244 -9.88 -3.67 3.72
CA MET A 244 -10.12 -2.31 4.19
C MET A 244 -10.26 -1.30 3.04
N LEU A 245 -9.57 -1.54 1.93
CA LEU A 245 -9.56 -0.65 0.75
C LEU A 245 -10.58 -1.03 -0.33
N ALA A 246 -11.11 -2.25 -0.33
CA ALA A 246 -11.85 -2.84 -1.43
C ALA A 246 -13.06 -2.01 -1.92
N SER A 247 -13.79 -1.37 -1.01
CA SER A 247 -14.96 -0.53 -1.34
C SER A 247 -14.63 0.96 -1.53
N ARG A 248 -13.35 1.33 -1.43
CA ARG A 248 -12.90 2.73 -1.33
C ARG A 248 -11.91 3.11 -2.42
N LEU A 249 -11.29 2.11 -3.05
CA LEU A 249 -10.25 2.31 -4.05
C LEU A 249 -10.80 2.09 -5.45
N ASP A 250 -10.49 3.00 -6.36
CA ASP A 250 -10.88 2.96 -7.78
C ASP A 250 -9.79 2.31 -8.68
N ALA A 251 -9.01 1.42 -8.10
CA ALA A 251 -7.96 0.67 -8.78
C ALA A 251 -7.99 -0.80 -8.35
N PRO A 252 -7.68 -1.75 -9.26
CA PRO A 252 -7.53 -3.15 -8.89
C PRO A 252 -6.34 -3.35 -7.97
N MET A 253 -6.44 -4.36 -7.12
CA MET A 253 -5.36 -4.79 -6.24
C MET A 253 -4.92 -6.20 -6.63
N VAL A 254 -3.62 -6.45 -6.65
CA VAL A 254 -3.09 -7.81 -6.91
C VAL A 254 -3.33 -8.68 -5.69
N ALA A 255 -4.20 -9.66 -5.84
CA ALA A 255 -4.58 -10.63 -4.80
C ALA A 255 -3.85 -11.97 -4.98
N GLY A 256 -4.18 -12.94 -4.13
CA GLY A 256 -3.63 -14.28 -4.21
C GLY A 256 -2.17 -14.36 -3.77
N GLN A 257 -1.43 -15.34 -4.29
CA GLN A 257 -0.07 -15.64 -3.84
C GLN A 257 1.03 -14.85 -4.57
N ALA A 258 0.74 -14.26 -5.72
CA ALA A 258 1.72 -13.49 -6.48
C ALA A 258 2.03 -12.14 -5.81
N TYR A 259 3.31 -11.84 -5.63
CA TYR A 259 3.79 -10.54 -5.13
C TYR A 259 4.21 -9.67 -6.31
N LEU A 260 3.22 -9.16 -7.04
CA LEU A 260 3.44 -8.27 -8.15
C LEU A 260 3.24 -6.81 -7.72
N GLN A 261 4.06 -5.95 -8.28
CA GLN A 261 3.99 -4.50 -8.07
C GLN A 261 3.12 -3.87 -9.16
N PRO A 262 1.93 -3.35 -8.83
CA PRO A 262 1.06 -2.72 -9.80
C PRO A 262 1.34 -1.23 -9.93
N TYR A 263 1.32 -0.75 -11.16
CA TYR A 263 1.22 0.66 -11.48
C TYR A 263 -0.02 0.85 -12.35
N CYS A 264 -0.97 1.66 -11.90
CA CYS A 264 -2.29 1.76 -12.51
C CYS A 264 -2.56 3.15 -13.08
N THR A 265 -3.04 3.20 -14.32
CA THR A 265 -3.52 4.42 -14.99
C THR A 265 -4.82 4.14 -15.74
N CYS A 266 -5.58 5.19 -16.06
CA CYS A 266 -6.86 5.05 -16.73
C CYS A 266 -7.10 6.24 -17.67
N ASP A 267 -7.62 5.98 -18.87
CA ASP A 267 -8.04 7.02 -19.83
C ASP A 267 -9.57 7.29 -19.81
N GLY A 268 -10.28 6.72 -18.82
CA GLY A 268 -11.73 6.78 -18.70
C GLY A 268 -12.45 5.56 -19.27
N ARG A 269 -11.92 4.95 -20.32
CA ARG A 269 -12.45 3.74 -20.96
C ARG A 269 -11.66 2.50 -20.62
N ASP A 270 -10.35 2.64 -20.62
CA ASP A 270 -9.43 1.54 -20.40
C ASP A 270 -8.59 1.78 -19.16
N LEU A 271 -8.43 0.74 -18.37
CA LEU A 271 -7.56 0.71 -17.23
C LEU A 271 -6.30 -0.08 -17.60
N TYR A 272 -5.17 0.49 -17.34
CA TYR A 272 -3.87 -0.07 -17.64
C TYR A 272 -3.13 -0.39 -16.34
N LEU A 273 -2.79 -1.66 -16.17
CA LEU A 273 -1.94 -2.13 -15.08
C LEU A 273 -0.58 -2.53 -15.63
N TYR A 274 0.44 -1.77 -15.31
CA TYR A 274 1.81 -2.19 -15.49
C TYR A 274 2.21 -3.02 -14.27
N LEU A 275 2.41 -4.32 -14.48
CA LEU A 275 2.71 -5.30 -13.45
C LEU A 275 4.18 -5.67 -13.51
N VAL A 276 4.87 -5.58 -12.39
CA VAL A 276 6.28 -5.96 -12.26
C VAL A 276 6.41 -7.10 -11.27
N ASN A 277 6.98 -8.21 -11.69
CA ASN A 277 7.37 -9.27 -10.79
C ASN A 277 8.79 -8.99 -10.25
N GLY A 278 8.89 -8.31 -9.13
CA GLY A 278 10.17 -8.04 -8.46
C GLY A 278 10.67 -9.20 -7.58
N SER A 279 9.99 -10.35 -7.58
CA SER A 279 10.37 -11.52 -6.79
C SER A 279 11.27 -12.46 -7.55
N MET A 280 11.86 -13.42 -6.83
CA MET A 280 12.64 -14.54 -7.41
C MET A 280 11.75 -15.70 -7.84
N ASP A 281 10.46 -15.64 -7.51
CA ASP A 281 9.47 -16.67 -7.85
C ASP A 281 8.68 -16.26 -9.09
N GLU A 282 8.27 -17.28 -9.85
CA GLU A 282 7.40 -17.08 -10.99
C GLU A 282 5.95 -16.88 -10.53
N ALA A 283 5.28 -15.87 -11.06
CA ALA A 283 3.83 -15.76 -11.00
C ALA A 283 3.21 -16.54 -12.17
N SER A 284 2.61 -17.69 -11.91
CA SER A 284 1.99 -18.54 -12.92
C SER A 284 0.68 -17.96 -13.47
N SER A 285 0.03 -17.08 -12.71
CA SER A 285 -1.17 -16.35 -13.06
C SER A 285 -1.21 -15.01 -12.30
N VAL A 286 -2.11 -14.12 -12.70
CA VAL A 286 -2.36 -12.86 -12.00
C VAL A 286 -3.78 -12.85 -11.50
N THR A 287 -3.97 -12.75 -10.19
CA THR A 287 -5.30 -12.61 -9.58
C THR A 287 -5.50 -11.15 -9.14
N LEU A 288 -6.63 -10.55 -9.53
CA LEU A 288 -6.99 -9.18 -9.18
C LEU A 288 -8.28 -9.13 -8.37
N ALA A 289 -8.26 -8.36 -7.30
CA ALA A 289 -9.44 -7.90 -6.59
C ALA A 289 -9.88 -6.57 -7.25
N MET A 290 -11.04 -6.57 -7.89
CA MET A 290 -11.51 -5.45 -8.71
C MET A 290 -12.33 -4.42 -7.92
N GLY A 291 -12.76 -4.73 -6.69
CA GLY A 291 -13.68 -3.88 -5.93
C GLY A 291 -14.99 -3.65 -6.68
N ALA A 292 -15.36 -2.39 -6.90
CA ALA A 292 -16.55 -2.01 -7.67
C ALA A 292 -16.33 -2.01 -9.19
N LEU A 293 -15.08 -2.09 -9.65
CA LEU A 293 -14.77 -2.02 -11.08
C LEU A 293 -15.32 -3.23 -11.85
N ARG A 294 -15.86 -2.98 -13.04
CA ARG A 294 -16.30 -4.03 -13.98
C ARG A 294 -15.62 -3.81 -15.33
N PHE A 295 -15.32 -4.90 -16.03
CA PHE A 295 -14.66 -4.85 -17.33
C PHE A 295 -15.26 -5.88 -18.28
N SER A 296 -15.13 -5.63 -19.59
CA SER A 296 -15.68 -6.47 -20.66
C SER A 296 -14.62 -7.23 -21.43
N GLY A 297 -13.36 -6.88 -21.29
CA GLY A 297 -12.28 -7.53 -22.03
C GLY A 297 -10.92 -7.24 -21.42
N ALA A 298 -9.98 -8.15 -21.67
CA ALA A 298 -8.61 -8.06 -21.21
C ALA A 298 -7.62 -8.43 -22.30
N TRP A 299 -6.53 -7.67 -22.43
CA TRP A 299 -5.37 -8.08 -23.19
C TRP A 299 -4.09 -7.69 -22.47
N ALA A 300 -3.01 -8.38 -22.76
CA ALA A 300 -1.69 -8.04 -22.22
C ALA A 300 -0.65 -7.86 -23.33
N LEU A 301 0.31 -6.98 -23.03
CA LEU A 301 1.57 -6.83 -23.71
C LEU A 301 2.66 -7.38 -22.78
N THR A 302 3.33 -8.45 -23.19
CA THR A 302 4.40 -9.09 -22.40
C THR A 302 5.75 -8.42 -22.62
N SER A 303 6.70 -8.68 -21.74
CA SER A 303 8.10 -8.22 -21.91
C SER A 303 8.76 -8.67 -23.22
N ARG A 304 8.26 -9.75 -23.83
CA ARG A 304 8.68 -10.21 -25.15
C ARG A 304 8.05 -9.43 -26.30
N ASN A 305 7.32 -8.36 -26.00
CA ASN A 305 6.58 -7.54 -26.95
C ASN A 305 5.47 -8.30 -27.70
N GLU A 306 4.90 -9.30 -27.06
CA GLU A 306 3.77 -10.06 -27.57
C GLU A 306 2.46 -9.46 -27.01
N ARG A 307 1.59 -9.06 -27.93
CA ARG A 307 0.23 -8.59 -27.56
C ARG A 307 -0.78 -9.71 -27.78
N ARG A 308 -1.49 -10.08 -26.71
CA ARG A 308 -2.52 -11.13 -26.80
C ARG A 308 -3.73 -10.83 -25.93
N THR A 309 -4.90 -11.29 -26.35
CA THR A 309 -6.08 -11.38 -25.49
C THR A 309 -5.77 -12.37 -24.36
N ILE A 310 -6.13 -12.02 -23.14
CA ILE A 310 -5.88 -12.84 -21.96
C ILE A 310 -7.18 -13.46 -21.48
N PRO A 311 -7.28 -14.80 -21.45
CA PRO A 311 -8.35 -15.49 -20.76
C PRO A 311 -8.34 -15.17 -19.27
N TYR A 312 -9.52 -15.11 -18.68
CA TYR A 312 -9.68 -14.93 -17.25
C TYR A 312 -10.87 -15.73 -16.72
N THR A 313 -10.83 -16.03 -15.42
CA THR A 313 -11.89 -16.72 -14.69
C THR A 313 -12.29 -15.85 -13.50
N GLU A 314 -13.59 -15.71 -13.29
CA GLU A 314 -14.13 -15.10 -12.09
C GLU A 314 -14.19 -16.15 -10.99
N GLU A 315 -13.57 -15.84 -9.86
CA GLU A 315 -13.52 -16.71 -8.68
C GLU A 315 -14.81 -16.51 -7.84
N PRO A 316 -15.19 -17.49 -7.01
CA PRO A 316 -16.40 -17.40 -6.17
C PRO A 316 -16.43 -16.21 -5.20
N ASP A 317 -15.28 -15.64 -4.88
CA ASP A 317 -15.13 -14.47 -4.01
C ASP A 317 -15.10 -13.12 -4.76
N GLY A 318 -15.41 -13.13 -6.07
CA GLY A 318 -15.46 -11.94 -6.92
C GLY A 318 -14.09 -11.43 -7.37
N ARG A 319 -13.02 -12.19 -7.16
CA ARG A 319 -11.72 -11.93 -7.76
C ARG A 319 -11.67 -12.47 -9.18
N PHE A 320 -10.72 -11.97 -9.97
CA PHE A 320 -10.50 -12.42 -11.34
C PHE A 320 -9.08 -12.93 -11.52
N THR A 321 -8.96 -14.16 -11.98
CA THR A 321 -7.65 -14.80 -12.26
C THR A 321 -7.41 -14.82 -13.76
N PHE A 322 -6.32 -14.15 -14.18
CA PHE A 322 -5.88 -13.99 -15.55
C PHE A 322 -4.78 -15.00 -15.90
N ASP A 323 -4.88 -15.65 -17.07
CA ASP A 323 -3.82 -16.51 -17.61
C ASP A 323 -2.64 -15.67 -18.13
N LEU A 324 -2.00 -14.98 -17.21
CA LEU A 324 -0.83 -14.13 -17.45
C LEU A 324 0.31 -14.59 -16.56
N ARG A 325 1.32 -15.17 -17.19
CA ARG A 325 2.53 -15.65 -16.51
C ARG A 325 3.61 -14.59 -16.54
N LEU A 326 4.25 -14.37 -15.41
CA LEU A 326 5.37 -13.45 -15.24
C LEU A 326 6.54 -14.18 -14.59
N ALA A 327 7.62 -14.34 -15.33
CA ALA A 327 8.86 -14.91 -14.81
C ALA A 327 9.47 -14.00 -13.70
N PRO A 328 10.44 -14.49 -12.92
CA PRO A 328 11.20 -13.63 -12.01
C PRO A 328 11.78 -12.42 -12.72
N MET A 329 11.67 -11.23 -12.11
CA MET A 329 12.15 -9.95 -12.64
C MET A 329 11.54 -9.56 -13.99
N ASP A 330 10.36 -10.07 -14.31
CA ASP A 330 9.63 -9.80 -15.55
C ASP A 330 8.55 -8.72 -15.35
N ALA A 331 8.03 -8.19 -16.46
CA ALA A 331 6.96 -7.21 -16.45
C ALA A 331 5.97 -7.44 -17.60
N ALA A 332 4.72 -7.01 -17.38
CA ALA A 332 3.70 -6.95 -18.42
C ALA A 332 2.80 -5.74 -18.23
N LEU A 333 2.20 -5.29 -19.34
CA LEU A 333 1.11 -4.33 -19.32
C LEU A 333 -0.20 -5.07 -19.57
N LEU A 334 -1.07 -5.11 -18.56
CA LEU A 334 -2.44 -5.62 -18.66
C LEU A 334 -3.38 -4.45 -18.89
N ARG A 335 -4.22 -4.52 -19.93
CA ARG A 335 -5.31 -3.56 -20.18
C ARG A 335 -6.64 -4.23 -19.93
N LEU A 336 -7.51 -3.55 -19.19
CA LEU A 336 -8.89 -3.93 -18.94
C LEU A 336 -9.80 -2.86 -19.54
N THR A 337 -10.71 -3.27 -20.43
CA THR A 337 -11.73 -2.36 -20.99
C THR A 337 -12.87 -2.28 -19.99
N LEU A 338 -13.04 -1.12 -19.35
CA LEU A 338 -14.08 -0.90 -18.35
C LEU A 338 -15.48 -0.95 -18.98
N GLN A 339 -16.46 -1.44 -18.23
CA GLN A 339 -17.85 -1.31 -18.56
C GLN A 339 -18.34 0.07 -18.11
N GLU A 340 -19.08 0.76 -18.95
CA GLU A 340 -19.80 1.96 -18.53
C GLU A 340 -20.82 1.56 -17.47
N GLU A 341 -20.86 2.30 -16.34
CA GLU A 341 -21.95 2.13 -15.38
C GLU A 341 -23.26 2.48 -16.09
N GLU A 342 -24.19 1.53 -16.19
CA GLU A 342 -25.54 1.88 -16.61
C GLU A 342 -26.10 2.89 -15.59
N PRO A 343 -26.56 4.06 -16.03
CA PRO A 343 -27.13 5.03 -15.12
C PRO A 343 -28.35 4.40 -14.45
N ALA A 344 -28.28 4.34 -13.10
CA ALA A 344 -29.32 3.79 -12.24
C ALA A 344 -30.62 4.61 -12.29
#